data_222048b20d4559ef36ac09d5553ef826
#
_entry.id   222048b20d4559ef36ac09d5553ef826
#
_cell.length_a   1.000
_cell.length_b   1.000
_cell.length_c   1.000
_cell.angle_alpha   90.00
_cell.angle_beta   90.00
_cell.angle_gamma   90.00
#
_symmetry.space_group_name_H-M   'P 1'
#
loop_
_entity.id
_entity.type
_entity.pdbx_description
1 polymer ?
#
loop_
_entity_poly.entity_id
_entity_poly.type
_entity_poly.pdbx_seq_one_letter_code
_entity_poly.pdbx_strand_id
1 'polypeptide(L)'
;MTSELSDSSPPGVLFKVHPSVQDFLLSPPAYKTRHFAQGQSHHDNPNFLATGAIVFDRPLHSVRTSALKTPPRILLVQRAPHDSMPLLWETPGGGCDDDDPTILHSCARELKEEAGLDAISVGPLVRCPAASAETATEESRGKGEFELAEAIGCHSFFTRRGKLVFKFYFILEVKQPANVLVDPNEHVAYLWATEDEVRHKRIESEGGKEGVELNFTTEEQRSVLLEAFKQWNNYIVE
;
A
#
# COMPACT_ATOMS: atom_id res chain seq x y z
N MET A 1 -19.65 31.13 -7.44
CA MET A 1 -20.14 29.95 -8.15
C MET A 1 -19.31 28.79 -7.62
N THR A 2 -19.86 28.07 -6.66
CA THR A 2 -19.27 26.85 -6.08
C THR A 2 -19.50 25.72 -7.07
N SER A 3 -18.42 25.23 -7.70
CA SER A 3 -18.49 24.02 -8.51
C SER A 3 -18.70 22.84 -7.56
N GLU A 4 -19.91 22.32 -7.51
CA GLU A 4 -20.21 21.01 -6.95
C GLU A 4 -19.43 19.98 -7.77
N LEU A 5 -18.42 19.36 -7.14
CA LEU A 5 -17.78 18.16 -7.67
C LEU A 5 -18.87 17.09 -7.69
N SER A 6 -19.32 16.71 -8.88
CA SER A 6 -20.26 15.61 -9.06
C SER A 6 -19.67 14.34 -8.44
N ASP A 7 -20.36 13.80 -7.44
CA ASP A 7 -20.09 12.49 -6.85
C ASP A 7 -20.36 11.42 -7.92
N SER A 8 -19.32 11.05 -8.66
CA SER A 8 -19.38 10.05 -9.74
C SER A 8 -18.93 8.67 -9.27
N SER A 9 -19.07 8.38 -7.98
CA SER A 9 -18.76 7.05 -7.46
C SER A 9 -19.73 6.02 -8.02
N PRO A 10 -19.24 4.87 -8.54
CA PRO A 10 -20.12 3.78 -8.97
C PRO A 10 -21.01 3.29 -7.82
N PRO A 11 -22.22 2.79 -8.11
CA PRO A 11 -23.11 2.25 -7.10
C PRO A 11 -22.41 1.11 -6.32
N GLY A 12 -22.40 1.22 -4.97
CA GLY A 12 -21.78 0.25 -4.06
C GLY A 12 -20.41 0.64 -3.52
N VAL A 13 -19.81 1.72 -3.98
CA VAL A 13 -18.54 2.24 -3.41
C VAL A 13 -18.84 3.03 -2.14
N LEU A 14 -18.35 2.54 -1.00
CA LEU A 14 -18.57 3.15 0.33
C LEU A 14 -17.50 4.23 0.68
N PHE A 15 -16.58 4.52 -0.22
CA PHE A 15 -15.48 5.48 -0.03
C PHE A 15 -15.33 6.38 -1.26
N LYS A 16 -14.75 7.56 -1.07
CA LYS A 16 -14.41 8.44 -2.19
C LYS A 16 -13.20 7.89 -2.94
N VAL A 17 -13.19 8.08 -4.27
CA VAL A 17 -12.11 7.59 -5.14
C VAL A 17 -11.39 8.78 -5.76
N HIS A 18 -10.06 8.82 -5.60
CA HIS A 18 -9.25 9.85 -6.23
C HIS A 18 -9.26 9.68 -7.76
N PRO A 19 -9.34 10.77 -8.56
CA PRO A 19 -9.43 10.69 -10.02
C PRO A 19 -8.31 9.87 -10.70
N SER A 20 -7.09 9.88 -10.12
CA SER A 20 -5.94 9.15 -10.70
C SER A 20 -6.00 7.64 -10.58
N VAL A 21 -6.94 7.07 -9.82
CA VAL A 21 -7.07 5.62 -9.60
C VAL A 21 -8.37 5.03 -10.15
N GLN A 22 -9.04 5.75 -11.06
CA GLN A 22 -10.28 5.31 -11.71
C GLN A 22 -10.13 3.96 -12.44
N ASP A 23 -8.95 3.68 -12.98
CA ASP A 23 -8.66 2.44 -13.70
C ASP A 23 -8.72 1.20 -12.78
N PHE A 24 -8.54 1.39 -11.48
CA PHE A 24 -8.65 0.34 -10.46
C PHE A 24 -10.08 0.10 -9.96
N LEU A 25 -11.08 0.77 -10.54
CA LEU A 25 -12.50 0.48 -10.35
C LEU A 25 -12.98 -0.74 -11.17
N LEU A 26 -12.07 -1.55 -11.65
CA LEU A 26 -12.33 -2.84 -12.27
C LEU A 26 -12.20 -3.95 -11.23
N SER A 27 -13.00 -5.02 -11.39
CA SER A 27 -12.76 -6.25 -10.63
C SER A 27 -11.40 -6.86 -10.98
N PRO A 28 -10.76 -7.64 -10.09
CA PRO A 28 -9.45 -8.20 -10.35
C PRO A 28 -9.35 -9.00 -11.65
N PRO A 29 -10.34 -9.85 -12.03
CA PRO A 29 -10.34 -10.51 -13.34
C PRO A 29 -10.47 -9.55 -14.52
N ALA A 30 -11.32 -8.51 -14.41
CA ALA A 30 -11.51 -7.53 -15.46
C ALA A 30 -10.24 -6.67 -15.66
N TYR A 31 -9.58 -6.29 -14.56
CA TYR A 31 -8.31 -5.58 -14.62
C TYR A 31 -7.22 -6.42 -15.31
N LYS A 32 -7.08 -7.70 -14.92
CA LYS A 32 -6.15 -8.62 -15.59
C LYS A 32 -6.43 -8.73 -17.07
N THR A 33 -7.68 -8.91 -17.45
CA THR A 33 -8.09 -9.00 -18.87
C THR A 33 -7.74 -7.72 -19.64
N ARG A 34 -7.99 -6.56 -19.07
CA ARG A 34 -7.75 -5.27 -19.73
C ARG A 34 -6.27 -4.96 -19.93
N HIS A 35 -5.43 -5.26 -18.92
CA HIS A 35 -4.05 -4.82 -18.91
C HIS A 35 -3.04 -5.88 -19.36
N PHE A 36 -3.40 -7.17 -19.30
CA PHE A 36 -2.45 -8.25 -19.54
C PHE A 36 -2.87 -9.25 -20.63
N ALA A 37 -4.12 -9.21 -21.14
CA ALA A 37 -4.63 -10.23 -22.07
C ALA A 37 -4.18 -10.09 -23.53
N GLN A 38 -3.50 -9.00 -23.92
CA GLN A 38 -3.15 -8.75 -25.32
C GLN A 38 -1.64 -8.84 -25.58
N GLY A 39 -1.20 -9.97 -26.17
CA GLY A 39 0.04 -10.03 -26.95
C GLY A 39 1.34 -10.21 -26.17
N GLN A 40 1.29 -10.41 -24.87
CA GLN A 40 2.47 -10.68 -24.05
C GLN A 40 2.66 -12.19 -23.84
N SER A 41 3.89 -12.63 -23.61
CA SER A 41 4.14 -14.04 -23.31
C SER A 41 3.36 -14.44 -22.05
N HIS A 42 2.91 -15.69 -21.96
CA HIS A 42 2.22 -16.20 -20.77
C HIS A 42 3.03 -16.04 -19.46
N HIS A 43 4.30 -15.74 -19.56
CA HIS A 43 5.20 -15.53 -18.43
C HIS A 43 5.11 -14.12 -17.81
N ASP A 44 4.62 -13.13 -18.58
CA ASP A 44 4.59 -11.71 -18.16
C ASP A 44 3.29 -11.35 -17.42
N ASN A 45 2.29 -12.24 -17.40
CA ASN A 45 1.00 -11.99 -16.77
C ASN A 45 1.01 -12.39 -15.29
N PRO A 46 0.57 -11.50 -14.37
CA PRO A 46 0.51 -11.86 -12.96
C PRO A 46 -0.51 -12.98 -12.72
N ASN A 47 -0.09 -13.97 -11.92
CA ASN A 47 -1.01 -14.99 -11.43
C ASN A 47 -2.02 -14.37 -10.46
N PHE A 48 -1.53 -13.46 -9.60
CA PHE A 48 -2.32 -12.80 -8.58
C PHE A 48 -2.11 -11.29 -8.60
N LEU A 49 -3.16 -10.56 -8.23
CA LEU A 49 -3.07 -9.16 -7.85
C LEU A 49 -3.14 -9.05 -6.33
N ALA A 50 -2.46 -8.07 -5.77
CA ALA A 50 -2.48 -7.78 -4.35
C ALA A 50 -2.50 -6.27 -4.13
N THR A 51 -2.90 -5.86 -2.93
CA THR A 51 -2.94 -4.44 -2.54
C THR A 51 -2.24 -4.22 -1.21
N GLY A 52 -1.81 -2.98 -0.98
CA GLY A 52 -1.32 -2.50 0.30
C GLY A 52 -1.91 -1.14 0.60
N ALA A 53 -2.44 -0.98 1.79
CA ALA A 53 -3.03 0.26 2.27
C ALA A 53 -2.00 1.11 3.01
N ILE A 54 -1.70 2.29 2.48
CA ILE A 54 -0.85 3.28 3.15
C ILE A 54 -1.76 4.26 3.86
N VAL A 55 -1.79 4.20 5.18
CA VAL A 55 -2.63 5.05 6.03
C VAL A 55 -1.74 5.97 6.83
N PHE A 56 -1.98 7.30 6.70
CA PHE A 56 -1.36 8.30 7.55
C PHE A 56 -2.20 8.55 8.80
N ASP A 57 -1.55 8.94 9.91
CA ASP A 57 -2.21 9.24 11.19
C ASP A 57 -3.09 10.50 11.15
N ARG A 58 -3.15 11.17 10.01
CA ARG A 58 -3.94 12.38 9.75
C ARG A 58 -4.32 12.50 8.28
N PRO A 59 -5.42 13.23 7.93
CA PRO A 59 -5.84 13.44 6.55
C PRO A 59 -4.82 14.24 5.72
N LEU A 60 -4.71 13.93 4.42
CA LEU A 60 -3.84 14.63 3.46
C LEU A 60 -4.06 16.16 3.44
N HIS A 61 -5.29 16.62 3.65
CA HIS A 61 -5.65 18.04 3.61
C HIS A 61 -5.49 18.79 4.94
N SER A 62 -5.14 18.12 6.04
CA SER A 62 -5.06 18.76 7.37
C SER A 62 -3.83 19.65 7.56
N VAL A 63 -2.90 19.65 6.64
CA VAL A 63 -1.57 20.26 6.80
C VAL A 63 -1.50 21.74 6.41
N ARG A 64 -2.57 22.34 5.90
CA ARG A 64 -2.60 23.78 5.55
C ARG A 64 -2.57 24.72 6.76
N THR A 65 -2.64 24.21 7.97
CA THR A 65 -2.49 25.00 9.18
C THR A 65 -1.14 24.70 9.84
N SER A 66 -0.27 25.70 9.91
CA SER A 66 1.08 25.68 10.51
C SER A 66 1.13 25.29 12.01
N ALA A 67 0.11 24.63 12.54
CA ALA A 67 -0.04 24.27 13.93
C ALA A 67 0.43 22.84 14.28
N LEU A 68 0.68 21.97 13.29
CA LEU A 68 1.11 20.60 13.57
C LEU A 68 2.64 20.54 13.68
N LYS A 69 3.12 20.50 14.92
CA LYS A 69 4.56 20.40 15.25
C LYS A 69 5.15 18.99 15.08
N THR A 70 4.32 17.98 14.84
CA THR A 70 4.75 16.58 14.74
C THR A 70 4.76 16.11 13.28
N PRO A 71 5.78 15.35 12.86
CA PRO A 71 5.81 14.77 11.51
C PRO A 71 4.64 13.80 11.27
N PRO A 72 4.20 13.61 10.02
CA PRO A 72 3.22 12.58 9.68
C PRO A 72 3.79 11.20 9.95
N ARG A 73 2.92 10.23 10.27
CA ARG A 73 3.31 8.84 10.53
C ARG A 73 2.43 7.91 9.71
N ILE A 74 3.02 6.81 9.26
CA ILE A 74 2.34 5.73 8.51
C ILE A 74 2.06 4.57 9.45
N LEU A 75 0.90 3.92 9.29
CA LEU A 75 0.53 2.69 9.97
C LEU A 75 1.37 1.52 9.44
N LEU A 76 1.97 0.79 10.37
CA LEU A 76 2.61 -0.50 10.11
C LEU A 76 1.98 -1.55 11.02
N VAL A 77 1.83 -2.78 10.51
CA VAL A 77 1.38 -3.96 11.23
C VAL A 77 2.51 -4.98 11.29
N GLN A 78 2.60 -5.75 12.37
CA GLN A 78 3.64 -6.78 12.56
C GLN A 78 3.04 -8.16 12.37
N ARG A 79 3.57 -8.91 11.43
CA ARG A 79 3.12 -10.27 11.08
C ARG A 79 3.22 -11.22 12.27
N ALA A 80 2.27 -12.14 12.33
CA ALA A 80 2.21 -13.15 13.39
C ALA A 80 3.42 -14.11 13.36
N PRO A 81 3.81 -14.68 14.52
CA PRO A 81 4.96 -15.59 14.60
C PRO A 81 4.82 -16.88 13.78
N HIS A 82 3.59 -17.27 13.46
CA HIS A 82 3.31 -18.49 12.68
C HIS A 82 3.17 -18.24 11.18
N ASP A 83 3.30 -16.99 10.74
CA ASP A 83 3.19 -16.63 9.34
C ASP A 83 4.48 -16.95 8.55
N SER A 84 4.41 -16.79 7.23
CA SER A 84 5.48 -17.07 6.28
C SER A 84 6.71 -16.17 6.43
N MET A 85 6.54 -14.94 6.94
CA MET A 85 7.56 -13.95 7.24
C MET A 85 7.35 -13.40 8.66
N PRO A 86 7.63 -14.21 9.69
CA PRO A 86 7.23 -13.93 11.06
C PRO A 86 7.89 -12.66 11.61
N LEU A 87 7.10 -11.87 12.36
CA LEU A 87 7.53 -10.68 13.08
C LEU A 87 8.12 -9.55 12.23
N LEU A 88 7.99 -9.63 10.90
CA LEU A 88 8.36 -8.53 10.03
C LEU A 88 7.24 -7.48 9.96
N TRP A 89 7.62 -6.24 9.68
CA TRP A 89 6.70 -5.12 9.56
C TRP A 89 6.25 -4.91 8.12
N GLU A 90 4.98 -4.58 7.95
CA GLU A 90 4.40 -4.28 6.64
C GLU A 90 3.24 -3.28 6.73
N THR A 91 2.73 -2.84 5.57
CA THR A 91 1.44 -2.15 5.49
C THR A 91 0.31 -3.16 5.54
N PRO A 92 -0.85 -2.84 6.11
CA PRO A 92 -2.05 -3.65 5.92
C PRO A 92 -2.30 -3.94 4.44
N GLY A 93 -2.67 -5.17 4.09
CA GLY A 93 -2.99 -5.53 2.71
C GLY A 93 -2.63 -6.96 2.34
N GLY A 94 -3.34 -7.48 1.36
CA GLY A 94 -3.24 -8.87 0.92
C GLY A 94 -3.67 -9.08 -0.52
N GLY A 95 -4.10 -10.29 -0.83
CA GLY A 95 -4.54 -10.69 -2.15
C GLY A 95 -5.88 -10.07 -2.55
N CYS A 96 -6.02 -9.76 -3.84
CA CYS A 96 -7.33 -9.45 -4.39
C CYS A 96 -8.08 -10.75 -4.66
N ASP A 97 -9.28 -10.87 -4.15
CA ASP A 97 -10.17 -11.99 -4.45
C ASP A 97 -10.88 -11.75 -5.80
N ASP A 98 -11.13 -12.83 -6.55
CA ASP A 98 -11.77 -12.70 -7.87
C ASP A 98 -13.22 -12.19 -7.79
N ASP A 99 -13.87 -12.29 -6.64
CA ASP A 99 -15.20 -11.79 -6.34
C ASP A 99 -15.21 -10.40 -5.69
N ASP A 100 -14.07 -9.82 -5.40
CA ASP A 100 -13.98 -8.42 -4.99
C ASP A 100 -14.60 -7.51 -6.08
N PRO A 101 -15.49 -6.56 -5.72
CA PRO A 101 -16.14 -5.69 -6.71
C PRO A 101 -15.13 -4.91 -7.56
N THR A 102 -14.03 -4.45 -6.95
CA THR A 102 -12.93 -3.75 -7.61
C THR A 102 -11.63 -3.95 -6.83
N ILE A 103 -10.48 -3.67 -7.45
CA ILE A 103 -9.17 -3.68 -6.77
C ILE A 103 -9.16 -2.72 -5.58
N LEU A 104 -9.85 -1.58 -5.67
CA LEU A 104 -9.94 -0.63 -4.55
C LEU A 104 -10.77 -1.19 -3.39
N HIS A 105 -11.78 -2.02 -3.67
CA HIS A 105 -12.52 -2.75 -2.62
C HIS A 105 -11.65 -3.81 -1.95
N SER A 106 -10.81 -4.54 -2.71
CA SER A 106 -9.84 -5.46 -2.12
C SER A 106 -8.95 -4.73 -1.10
N CYS A 107 -8.41 -3.56 -1.47
CA CYS A 107 -7.57 -2.76 -0.58
C CYS A 107 -8.31 -2.30 0.69
N ALA A 108 -9.56 -1.86 0.55
CA ALA A 108 -10.37 -1.42 1.69
C ALA A 108 -10.79 -2.59 2.59
N ARG A 109 -11.06 -3.78 2.01
CA ARG A 109 -11.39 -5.01 2.73
C ARG A 109 -10.22 -5.46 3.58
N GLU A 110 -9.03 -5.60 2.96
CA GLU A 110 -7.81 -6.00 3.67
C GLU A 110 -7.48 -5.04 4.82
N LEU A 111 -7.56 -3.71 4.60
CA LEU A 111 -7.36 -2.73 5.67
C LEU A 111 -8.36 -2.94 6.83
N LYS A 112 -9.62 -3.28 6.51
CA LYS A 112 -10.64 -3.53 7.53
C LYS A 112 -10.38 -4.82 8.29
N GLU A 113 -9.99 -5.89 7.61
CA GLU A 113 -9.73 -7.19 8.19
C GLU A 113 -8.48 -7.15 9.08
N GLU A 114 -7.38 -6.59 8.58
CA GLU A 114 -6.08 -6.62 9.27
C GLU A 114 -5.88 -5.51 10.32
N ALA A 115 -6.51 -4.35 10.15
CA ALA A 115 -6.32 -3.21 11.04
C ALA A 115 -7.62 -2.65 11.66
N GLY A 116 -8.78 -3.20 11.32
CA GLY A 116 -10.08 -2.76 11.85
C GLY A 116 -10.56 -1.39 11.34
N LEU A 117 -9.86 -0.80 10.36
CA LEU A 117 -10.08 0.58 9.92
C LEU A 117 -11.02 0.64 8.72
N ASP A 118 -11.98 1.58 8.76
CA ASP A 118 -12.89 1.85 7.64
C ASP A 118 -12.31 2.94 6.74
N ALA A 119 -12.06 2.62 5.47
CA ALA A 119 -11.65 3.58 4.46
C ALA A 119 -12.81 4.56 4.14
N ILE A 120 -12.52 5.85 4.11
CA ILE A 120 -13.45 6.90 3.66
C ILE A 120 -13.03 7.50 2.32
N SER A 121 -11.77 7.34 1.95
CA SER A 121 -11.22 7.77 0.67
C SER A 121 -10.07 6.85 0.27
N VAL A 122 -10.00 6.48 -1.00
CA VAL A 122 -8.84 5.84 -1.62
C VAL A 122 -8.18 6.86 -2.52
N GLY A 123 -6.98 7.23 -2.12
CA GLY A 123 -6.17 8.28 -2.74
C GLY A 123 -5.32 7.75 -3.91
N PRO A 124 -4.28 8.48 -4.30
CA PRO A 124 -3.45 8.09 -5.42
C PRO A 124 -2.69 6.79 -5.18
N LEU A 125 -2.36 6.14 -6.30
CA LEU A 125 -1.39 5.05 -6.31
C LEU A 125 -0.02 5.59 -5.88
N VAL A 126 0.62 4.90 -4.95
CA VAL A 126 2.04 5.11 -4.64
C VAL A 126 2.86 4.24 -5.57
N ARG A 127 3.55 4.86 -6.52
CA ARG A 127 4.38 4.13 -7.48
C ARG A 127 5.57 3.50 -6.77
N CYS A 128 5.81 2.23 -7.07
CA CYS A 128 7.06 1.61 -6.65
C CYS A 128 8.23 2.32 -7.35
N PRO A 129 9.24 2.80 -6.60
CA PRO A 129 10.48 3.24 -7.21
C PRO A 129 11.10 2.12 -8.02
N ALA A 130 11.69 2.45 -9.17
CA ALA A 130 12.48 1.48 -9.93
C ALA A 130 13.50 0.82 -9.01
N ALA A 131 13.65 -0.50 -9.10
CA ALA A 131 14.64 -1.22 -8.33
C ALA A 131 16.01 -0.59 -8.59
N SER A 132 16.67 -0.08 -7.54
CA SER A 132 18.04 0.44 -7.69
C SER A 132 18.92 -0.70 -8.20
N ALA A 133 19.82 -0.38 -9.15
CA ALA A 133 20.70 -1.37 -9.79
C ALA A 133 21.55 -2.18 -8.78
N GLU A 134 21.61 -1.75 -7.53
CA GLU A 134 22.38 -2.39 -6.45
C GLU A 134 21.67 -3.60 -5.80
N THR A 135 20.36 -3.75 -5.96
CA THR A 135 19.58 -4.84 -5.32
C THR A 135 19.17 -5.96 -6.26
N ALA A 136 19.33 -5.77 -7.57
CA ALA A 136 18.95 -6.76 -8.57
C ALA A 136 20.16 -7.62 -8.96
N THR A 137 20.22 -8.84 -8.48
CA THR A 137 21.14 -9.86 -9.03
C THR A 137 20.70 -10.19 -10.46
N GLU A 138 21.66 -10.29 -11.39
CA GLU A 138 21.38 -10.53 -12.83
C GLU A 138 20.58 -11.83 -13.08
N GLU A 139 20.58 -12.77 -12.14
CA GLU A 139 19.87 -14.05 -12.23
C GLU A 139 18.36 -13.96 -11.91
N SER A 140 17.87 -12.88 -11.28
CA SER A 140 16.46 -12.72 -10.91
C SER A 140 15.62 -11.90 -11.91
N ARG A 141 16.22 -11.42 -13.00
CA ARG A 141 15.55 -10.60 -14.02
C ARG A 141 15.05 -11.40 -15.20
N GLY A 142 13.83 -11.89 -15.13
CA GLY A 142 13.01 -12.01 -16.34
C GLY A 142 12.72 -10.59 -16.84
N LYS A 143 13.36 -10.14 -17.94
CA LYS A 143 13.38 -8.73 -18.35
C LYS A 143 11.99 -8.11 -18.61
N GLY A 144 10.99 -8.88 -19.03
CA GLY A 144 9.67 -8.35 -19.42
C GLY A 144 8.72 -8.05 -18.23
N GLU A 145 8.75 -8.89 -17.21
CA GLU A 145 7.82 -8.84 -16.06
C GLU A 145 8.05 -7.60 -15.20
N PHE A 146 9.32 -7.26 -14.96
CA PHE A 146 9.70 -6.10 -14.16
C PHE A 146 9.48 -4.78 -14.91
N GLU A 147 9.72 -4.75 -16.22
CA GLU A 147 9.45 -3.57 -17.06
C GLU A 147 7.97 -3.22 -17.07
N LEU A 148 7.08 -4.23 -17.14
CA LEU A 148 5.65 -4.01 -17.09
C LEU A 148 5.20 -3.53 -15.71
N ALA A 149 5.67 -4.16 -14.64
CA ALA A 149 5.34 -3.76 -13.27
C ALA A 149 5.78 -2.30 -12.99
N GLU A 150 6.97 -1.92 -13.44
CA GLU A 150 7.48 -0.56 -13.33
C GLU A 150 6.62 0.43 -14.14
N ALA A 151 6.25 0.08 -15.37
CA ALA A 151 5.41 0.92 -16.23
C ALA A 151 4.05 1.23 -15.59
N ILE A 152 3.42 0.24 -14.96
CA ILE A 152 2.14 0.41 -14.25
C ILE A 152 2.29 0.89 -12.80
N GLY A 153 3.53 0.93 -12.28
CA GLY A 153 3.85 1.48 -10.97
C GLY A 153 3.53 0.56 -9.80
N CYS A 154 3.56 -0.76 -10.00
CA CYS A 154 3.36 -1.75 -8.96
C CYS A 154 4.67 -2.44 -8.54
N HIS A 155 4.63 -3.12 -7.40
CA HIS A 155 5.68 -4.04 -6.96
C HIS A 155 5.38 -5.43 -7.50
N SER A 156 6.36 -6.08 -8.14
CA SER A 156 6.25 -7.46 -8.61
C SER A 156 7.17 -8.38 -7.85
N PHE A 157 6.68 -9.57 -7.51
CA PHE A 157 7.47 -10.60 -6.83
C PHE A 157 6.90 -11.99 -7.10
N PHE A 158 7.72 -12.99 -6.86
CA PHE A 158 7.28 -14.39 -6.92
C PHE A 158 6.98 -14.94 -5.53
N THR A 159 5.85 -15.63 -5.40
CA THR A 159 5.57 -16.43 -4.21
C THR A 159 6.56 -17.61 -4.10
N ARG A 160 6.67 -18.23 -2.93
CA ARG A 160 7.48 -19.47 -2.75
C ARG A 160 7.10 -20.59 -3.71
N ARG A 161 5.89 -20.57 -4.29
CA ARG A 161 5.41 -21.53 -5.28
C ARG A 161 5.65 -21.08 -6.74
N GLY A 162 6.45 -20.04 -6.94
CA GLY A 162 6.78 -19.49 -8.26
C GLY A 162 5.61 -18.80 -8.97
N LYS A 163 4.65 -18.27 -8.23
CA LYS A 163 3.52 -17.51 -8.79
C LYS A 163 3.86 -16.01 -8.78
N LEU A 164 3.74 -15.37 -9.94
CA LEU A 164 3.96 -13.93 -10.08
C LEU A 164 2.80 -13.15 -9.46
N VAL A 165 3.12 -12.19 -8.61
CA VAL A 165 2.19 -11.27 -7.95
C VAL A 165 2.53 -9.84 -8.35
N PHE A 166 1.50 -9.05 -8.70
CA PHE A 166 1.59 -7.59 -8.83
C PHE A 166 0.85 -6.95 -7.67
N LYS A 167 1.59 -6.21 -6.82
CA LYS A 167 1.05 -5.54 -5.64
C LYS A 167 1.02 -4.03 -5.85
N PHE A 168 -0.17 -3.44 -5.71
CA PHE A 168 -0.43 -2.01 -5.81
C PHE A 168 -0.57 -1.39 -4.42
N TYR A 169 0.01 -0.22 -4.22
CA TYR A 169 -0.11 0.49 -2.95
C TYR A 169 -0.89 1.79 -3.13
N PHE A 170 -1.91 1.98 -2.31
CA PHE A 170 -2.76 3.17 -2.35
C PHE A 170 -2.68 3.93 -1.02
N ILE A 171 -2.74 5.26 -1.07
CA ILE A 171 -2.95 6.06 0.13
C ILE A 171 -4.43 6.02 0.47
N LEU A 172 -4.77 5.64 1.70
CA LEU A 172 -6.14 5.60 2.19
C LEU A 172 -6.33 6.59 3.34
N GLU A 173 -7.42 7.35 3.28
CA GLU A 173 -7.92 8.07 4.45
C GLU A 173 -8.94 7.20 5.17
N VAL A 174 -8.87 7.21 6.50
CA VAL A 174 -9.73 6.40 7.36
C VAL A 174 -10.53 7.29 8.32
N LYS A 175 -11.66 6.78 8.76
CA LYS A 175 -12.59 7.54 9.61
C LYS A 175 -11.97 7.90 10.97
N GLN A 176 -11.24 6.97 11.58
CA GLN A 176 -10.68 7.11 12.92
C GLN A 176 -9.31 6.42 13.02
N PRO A 177 -8.21 7.07 12.62
CA PRO A 177 -6.89 6.44 12.61
C PRO A 177 -6.43 5.93 13.99
N ALA A 178 -6.95 6.52 15.07
CA ALA A 178 -6.60 6.10 16.44
C ALA A 178 -7.17 4.73 16.87
N ASN A 179 -8.14 4.18 16.12
CA ASN A 179 -8.85 2.95 16.50
C ASN A 179 -8.33 1.71 15.75
N VAL A 180 -7.01 1.53 15.70
CA VAL A 180 -6.42 0.32 15.08
C VAL A 180 -6.69 -0.89 15.95
N LEU A 181 -7.25 -1.92 15.33
CA LEU A 181 -7.50 -3.24 15.92
C LEU A 181 -6.97 -4.30 14.97
N VAL A 182 -5.81 -4.86 15.27
CA VAL A 182 -5.20 -5.92 14.46
C VAL A 182 -5.89 -7.25 14.66
N ASP A 183 -6.01 -8.05 13.58
CA ASP A 183 -6.43 -9.45 13.69
C ASP A 183 -5.28 -10.27 14.31
N PRO A 184 -5.47 -10.87 15.49
CA PRO A 184 -4.41 -11.63 16.18
C PRO A 184 -3.99 -12.91 15.42
N ASN A 185 -4.77 -13.36 14.44
CA ASN A 185 -4.41 -14.51 13.62
C ASN A 185 -3.37 -14.14 12.54
N GLU A 186 -3.31 -12.86 12.14
CA GLU A 186 -2.43 -12.38 11.08
C GLU A 186 -1.35 -11.44 11.63
N HIS A 187 -1.68 -10.60 12.60
CA HIS A 187 -0.79 -9.56 13.13
C HIS A 187 -0.78 -9.53 14.66
N VAL A 188 0.40 -9.37 15.26
CA VAL A 188 0.57 -9.33 16.72
C VAL A 188 0.71 -7.92 17.28
N ALA A 189 1.01 -6.95 16.45
CA ALA A 189 1.20 -5.55 16.87
C ALA A 189 0.95 -4.59 15.72
N TYR A 190 0.79 -3.32 16.06
CA TYR A 190 0.85 -2.19 15.12
C TYR A 190 1.65 -1.04 15.72
N LEU A 191 2.11 -0.17 14.87
CA LEU A 191 2.73 1.08 15.26
C LEU A 191 2.55 2.16 14.17
N TRP A 192 2.84 3.40 14.56
CA TRP A 192 2.86 4.55 13.65
C TRP A 192 4.30 5.03 13.51
N ALA A 193 4.87 4.92 12.30
CA ALA A 193 6.25 5.27 12.01
C ALA A 193 6.34 6.57 11.21
N THR A 194 7.28 7.44 11.57
CA THR A 194 7.68 8.63 10.82
C THR A 194 8.57 8.25 9.63
N GLU A 195 8.78 9.20 8.70
CA GLU A 195 9.70 8.99 7.57
C GLU A 195 11.10 8.64 8.04
N ASP A 196 11.61 9.32 9.07
CA ASP A 196 12.96 9.07 9.59
C ASP A 196 13.10 7.68 10.22
N GLU A 197 12.10 7.22 10.96
CA GLU A 197 12.06 5.88 11.55
C GLU A 197 12.03 4.79 10.47
N VAL A 198 11.21 4.97 9.41
CA VAL A 198 11.19 4.06 8.25
C VAL A 198 12.54 4.09 7.52
N ARG A 199 13.16 5.26 7.37
CA ARG A 199 14.46 5.41 6.71
C ARG A 199 15.58 4.71 7.46
N HIS A 200 15.62 4.89 8.78
CA HIS A 200 16.65 4.29 9.63
C HIS A 200 16.29 2.89 10.14
N LYS A 201 15.11 2.35 9.79
CA LYS A 201 14.60 1.04 10.20
C LYS A 201 14.55 0.88 11.72
N ARG A 202 14.28 1.95 12.44
CA ARG A 202 14.30 1.96 13.90
C ARG A 202 13.41 3.04 14.48
N ILE A 203 12.71 2.70 15.55
CA ILE A 203 12.07 3.64 16.46
C ILE A 203 12.95 3.71 17.70
N GLU A 204 13.41 4.92 18.04
CA GLU A 204 14.25 5.12 19.21
C GLU A 204 13.47 4.91 20.51
N SER A 205 14.21 4.53 21.56
CA SER A 205 13.61 4.35 22.87
C SER A 205 13.18 5.69 23.47
N GLU A 206 11.93 5.77 23.90
CA GLU A 206 11.42 6.91 24.67
C GLU A 206 10.85 6.45 26.02
N GLY A 207 11.15 7.22 27.09
CA GLY A 207 10.53 7.04 28.38
C GLY A 207 10.77 5.66 29.06
N GLY A 208 11.91 5.03 28.76
CA GLY A 208 12.30 3.73 29.34
C GLY A 208 11.72 2.51 28.62
N LYS A 209 11.07 2.69 27.46
CA LYS A 209 10.71 1.59 26.56
C LYS A 209 11.90 1.27 25.66
N GLU A 210 12.15 0.00 25.38
CA GLU A 210 13.15 -0.40 24.38
C GLU A 210 12.78 0.13 23.00
N GLY A 211 13.79 0.52 22.19
CA GLY A 211 13.61 0.87 20.80
C GLY A 211 13.12 -0.33 19.98
N VAL A 212 12.40 -0.06 18.89
CA VAL A 212 11.86 -1.11 18.00
C VAL A 212 12.63 -1.10 16.68
N GLU A 213 13.15 -2.25 16.28
CA GLU A 213 13.71 -2.41 14.94
C GLU A 213 12.59 -2.67 13.93
N LEU A 214 12.61 -1.93 12.81
CA LEU A 214 11.66 -2.05 11.72
C LEU A 214 12.24 -2.95 10.62
N ASN A 215 12.21 -4.26 10.85
CA ASN A 215 12.54 -5.24 9.83
C ASN A 215 11.34 -5.42 8.89
N PHE A 216 11.43 -4.88 7.68
CA PHE A 216 10.35 -4.94 6.68
C PHE A 216 10.32 -6.27 5.95
N THR A 217 9.15 -6.66 5.44
CA THR A 217 8.99 -7.87 4.61
C THR A 217 9.86 -7.83 3.37
N THR A 218 10.04 -6.65 2.75
CA THR A 218 10.98 -6.42 1.64
C THR A 218 11.53 -4.98 1.65
N GLU A 219 12.68 -4.76 1.02
CA GLU A 219 13.24 -3.41 0.83
C GLU A 219 12.39 -2.58 -0.15
N GLU A 220 11.75 -3.22 -1.11
CA GLU A 220 10.82 -2.56 -2.03
C GLU A 220 9.64 -1.97 -1.27
N GLN A 221 9.07 -2.70 -0.32
CA GLN A 221 8.01 -2.17 0.52
C GLN A 221 8.47 -0.94 1.30
N ARG A 222 9.66 -0.98 1.91
CA ARG A 222 10.24 0.19 2.57
C ARG A 222 10.40 1.37 1.62
N SER A 223 10.86 1.11 0.40
CA SER A 223 11.02 2.14 -0.63
C SER A 223 9.68 2.78 -1.02
N VAL A 224 8.62 1.99 -1.12
CA VAL A 224 7.25 2.48 -1.35
C VAL A 224 6.78 3.38 -0.21
N LEU A 225 7.05 3.02 1.06
CA LEU A 225 6.72 3.86 2.21
C LEU A 225 7.41 5.22 2.15
N LEU A 226 8.69 5.24 1.79
CA LEU A 226 9.44 6.49 1.62
C LEU A 226 8.90 7.33 0.45
N GLU A 227 8.45 6.69 -0.62
CA GLU A 227 7.80 7.38 -1.74
C GLU A 227 6.44 7.96 -1.33
N ALA A 228 5.68 7.25 -0.50
CA ALA A 228 4.43 7.76 0.05
C ALA A 228 4.63 9.03 0.89
N PHE A 229 5.70 9.13 1.69
CA PHE A 229 6.03 10.35 2.41
C PHE A 229 6.39 11.50 1.46
N LYS A 230 7.11 11.24 0.37
CA LYS A 230 7.38 12.28 -0.65
C LYS A 230 6.10 12.77 -1.31
N GLN A 231 5.20 11.86 -1.67
CA GLN A 231 3.90 12.24 -2.22
C GLN A 231 3.09 13.05 -1.20
N TRP A 232 3.04 12.61 0.05
CA TRP A 232 2.40 13.36 1.13
C TRP A 232 2.93 14.80 1.19
N ASN A 233 4.24 14.98 1.21
CA ASN A 233 4.87 16.29 1.31
C ASN A 233 4.53 17.18 0.10
N ASN A 234 4.38 16.61 -1.10
CA ASN A 234 4.01 17.37 -2.30
C ASN A 234 2.55 17.86 -2.26
N TYR A 235 1.61 17.09 -1.69
CA TYR A 235 0.22 17.53 -1.49
C TYR A 235 0.09 18.74 -0.54
N ILE A 236 1.09 18.99 0.28
CA ILE A 236 1.12 20.12 1.22
C ILE A 236 1.50 21.42 0.51
N VAL A 237 2.24 21.35 -0.58
CA VAL A 237 2.84 22.52 -1.25
C VAL A 237 1.91 23.11 -2.33
N GLU A 238 0.91 22.35 -2.81
CA GLU A 238 -0.11 22.82 -3.76
C GLU A 238 -1.36 23.36 -3.02
#